data_cbaf6812b5890a5c7a5a3b340cfafca8
#
_entry.id   cbaf6812b5890a5c7a5a3b340cfafca8
#
_cell.length_a   1.000
_cell.length_b   1.000
_cell.length_c   1.000
_cell.angle_alpha   90.00
_cell.angle_beta   90.00
_cell.angle_gamma   90.00
#
_symmetry.space_group_name_H-M   'P 1'
#
loop_
_entity.id
_entity.type
_entity.pdbx_description
1 polymer ?
#
loop_
_entity_poly.entity_id
_entity_poly.type
_entity_poly.pdbx_seq_one_letter_code
_entity_poly.pdbx_strand_id
1 'polypeptide(L)'
;MHFLAPERGGLFVDCTVGLGGHSEAILEASNDTRVIGIDRDSAALNATSERLAHFGERFRAEHADFREVSRILEDLGEREPAGILADLGVSSLQFDSSTRGFSFRFDAPLDMRMNPESDEESAADLLLRLPEEEIAALIFQYGEERNSRRIAKWIVESREQGKPITTTKELADLVARAAGKRKNWHIHPATRTFQALRIAVNRELEELDRFVTTAIDLLQPDGRFVVISFHSLEDRIMKQELRRHAGYCQCDSRSRIQADLCTCGARRAVEILTKRPVVPDSIEIDANPRSRSAKLRACRKLTTEISNSQ
;
A
#
# COMPACT_ATOMS: atom_id res chain seq x y z
N MET A 1 -1.16 9.86 -13.63
CA MET A 1 -0.25 10.76 -14.36
C MET A 1 -0.48 12.24 -14.03
N HIS A 2 -1.67 12.82 -14.11
CA HIS A 2 -1.93 14.25 -13.88
C HIS A 2 -1.28 14.84 -12.60
N PHE A 3 -1.40 14.17 -11.46
CA PHE A 3 -0.82 14.66 -10.20
C PHE A 3 0.68 14.40 -10.07
N LEU A 4 1.22 13.40 -10.75
CA LEU A 4 2.65 13.09 -10.75
C LEU A 4 3.42 14.01 -11.71
N ALA A 5 2.79 14.41 -12.81
CA ALA A 5 3.31 15.30 -13.86
C ALA A 5 4.64 14.81 -14.48
N PRO A 6 4.69 13.58 -15.02
CA PRO A 6 5.92 13.01 -15.57
C PRO A 6 6.39 13.71 -16.86
N GLU A 7 5.55 14.46 -17.53
CA GLU A 7 5.89 15.30 -18.70
C GLU A 7 6.96 16.36 -18.41
N ARG A 8 7.23 16.62 -17.12
CA ARG A 8 8.30 17.55 -16.68
C ARG A 8 9.70 16.95 -16.79
N GLY A 9 9.80 15.65 -17.06
CA GLY A 9 11.07 14.91 -17.09
C GLY A 9 11.69 14.71 -15.72
N GLY A 10 12.86 14.07 -15.70
CA GLY A 10 13.63 13.80 -14.48
C GLY A 10 13.51 12.36 -13.98
N LEU A 11 14.00 12.13 -12.76
CA LEU A 11 13.95 10.84 -12.10
C LEU A 11 12.61 10.65 -11.39
N PHE A 12 11.98 9.51 -11.61
CA PHE A 12 10.80 9.06 -10.87
C PHE A 12 11.09 7.74 -10.14
N VAL A 13 10.45 7.55 -9.00
CA VAL A 13 10.48 6.28 -8.27
C VAL A 13 9.07 5.72 -8.21
N ASP A 14 8.88 4.54 -8.75
CA ASP A 14 7.67 3.74 -8.59
C ASP A 14 7.94 2.71 -7.49
N CYS A 15 7.43 3.00 -6.28
CA CYS A 15 7.70 2.21 -5.09
C CYS A 15 6.97 0.86 -5.05
N THR A 16 6.11 0.59 -6.03
CA THR A 16 5.24 -0.59 -6.10
C THR A 16 5.01 -0.95 -7.57
N VAL A 17 6.10 -1.24 -8.27
CA VAL A 17 6.09 -1.30 -9.73
C VAL A 17 5.14 -2.36 -10.30
N GLY A 18 4.92 -3.46 -9.57
CA GLY A 18 4.02 -4.54 -9.99
C GLY A 18 4.31 -5.03 -11.40
N LEU A 19 3.35 -4.93 -12.30
CA LEU A 19 3.50 -5.28 -13.72
C LEU A 19 3.95 -4.09 -14.61
N GLY A 20 4.39 -2.98 -14.01
CA GLY A 20 5.01 -1.86 -14.71
C GLY A 20 4.07 -0.88 -15.42
N GLY A 21 2.76 -0.98 -15.20
CA GLY A 21 1.80 -0.12 -15.93
C GLY A 21 1.97 1.37 -15.64
N HIS A 22 2.20 1.74 -14.39
CA HIS A 22 2.48 3.12 -14.01
C HIS A 22 3.85 3.57 -14.52
N SER A 23 4.87 2.73 -14.34
CA SER A 23 6.22 3.00 -14.81
C SER A 23 6.28 3.21 -16.33
N GLU A 24 5.55 2.40 -17.12
CA GLU A 24 5.43 2.58 -18.56
C GLU A 24 4.83 3.93 -18.92
N ALA A 25 3.69 4.28 -18.31
CA ALA A 25 3.03 5.56 -18.56
C ALA A 25 3.88 6.78 -18.12
N ILE A 26 4.75 6.62 -17.10
CA ILE A 26 5.70 7.64 -16.71
C ILE A 26 6.80 7.80 -17.77
N LEU A 27 7.36 6.68 -18.27
CA LEU A 27 8.42 6.67 -19.27
C LEU A 27 7.96 7.19 -20.64
N GLU A 28 6.70 6.93 -20.99
CA GLU A 28 6.08 7.42 -22.26
C GLU A 28 5.79 8.91 -22.23
N ALA A 29 5.64 9.52 -21.03
CA ALA A 29 5.27 10.92 -20.91
C ALA A 29 6.37 11.88 -21.40
N SER A 30 7.65 11.50 -21.31
CA SER A 30 8.78 12.31 -21.79
C SER A 30 10.01 11.43 -22.04
N ASN A 31 10.81 11.76 -23.03
CA ASN A 31 12.10 11.10 -23.30
C ASN A 31 13.15 11.40 -22.21
N ASP A 32 13.00 12.48 -21.47
CA ASP A 32 13.89 12.89 -20.39
C ASP A 32 13.53 12.23 -19.04
N THR A 33 12.55 11.34 -19.05
CA THR A 33 12.08 10.65 -17.85
C THR A 33 12.85 9.34 -17.64
N ARG A 34 13.34 9.13 -16.42
CA ARG A 34 13.90 7.85 -15.94
C ARG A 34 13.06 7.35 -14.77
N VAL A 35 12.95 6.01 -14.65
CA VAL A 35 12.18 5.37 -13.56
C VAL A 35 13.02 4.32 -12.87
N ILE A 36 13.04 4.37 -11.54
CA ILE A 36 13.44 3.28 -10.67
C ILE A 36 12.17 2.62 -10.16
N GLY A 37 11.95 1.36 -10.52
CA GLY A 37 10.80 0.58 -10.08
C GLY A 37 11.20 -0.37 -8.96
N ILE A 38 10.52 -0.31 -7.82
CA ILE A 38 10.77 -1.14 -6.64
C ILE A 38 9.59 -2.10 -6.45
N ASP A 39 9.87 -3.37 -6.18
CA ASP A 39 8.86 -4.33 -5.74
C ASP A 39 9.48 -5.42 -4.86
N ARG A 40 8.67 -5.99 -3.99
CA ARG A 40 9.02 -7.14 -3.13
C ARG A 40 8.84 -8.49 -3.84
N ASP A 41 8.09 -8.51 -4.94
CA ASP A 41 7.77 -9.71 -5.70
C ASP A 41 8.72 -9.87 -6.88
N SER A 42 9.66 -10.81 -6.78
CA SER A 42 10.63 -11.12 -7.82
C SER A 42 9.97 -11.50 -9.16
N ALA A 43 8.82 -12.19 -9.11
CA ALA A 43 8.08 -12.57 -10.31
C ALA A 43 7.48 -11.34 -11.03
N ALA A 44 6.97 -10.37 -10.27
CA ALA A 44 6.47 -9.11 -10.82
C ALA A 44 7.61 -8.31 -11.46
N LEU A 45 8.76 -8.21 -10.79
CA LEU A 45 9.94 -7.51 -11.31
C LEU A 45 10.48 -8.12 -12.61
N ASN A 46 10.53 -9.44 -12.70
CA ASN A 46 10.96 -10.13 -13.93
C ASN A 46 10.02 -9.79 -15.09
N ALA A 47 8.71 -9.92 -14.88
CA ALA A 47 7.71 -9.58 -15.90
C ALA A 47 7.77 -8.10 -16.33
N THR A 48 7.99 -7.20 -15.37
CA THR A 48 8.12 -5.78 -15.64
C THR A 48 9.40 -5.43 -16.37
N SER A 49 10.52 -6.06 -16.01
CA SER A 49 11.79 -5.86 -16.69
C SER A 49 11.73 -6.29 -18.16
N GLU A 50 11.06 -7.40 -18.47
CA GLU A 50 10.81 -7.83 -19.84
C GLU A 50 9.92 -6.83 -20.58
N ARG A 51 8.81 -6.41 -19.97
CA ARG A 51 7.85 -5.46 -20.55
C ARG A 51 8.49 -4.12 -20.89
N LEU A 52 9.32 -3.59 -19.99
CA LEU A 52 9.92 -2.27 -20.10
C LEU A 52 11.33 -2.28 -20.71
N ALA A 53 11.83 -3.44 -21.18
CA ALA A 53 13.17 -3.59 -21.75
C ALA A 53 13.45 -2.62 -22.91
N HIS A 54 12.42 -2.25 -23.69
CA HIS A 54 12.55 -1.33 -24.82
C HIS A 54 12.88 0.12 -24.41
N PHE A 55 12.71 0.48 -23.14
CA PHE A 55 13.12 1.80 -22.61
C PHE A 55 14.62 1.86 -22.26
N GLY A 56 15.32 0.71 -22.28
CA GLY A 56 16.76 0.63 -22.00
C GLY A 56 17.12 1.18 -20.63
N GLU A 57 18.16 2.01 -20.58
CA GLU A 57 18.70 2.58 -19.32
C GLU A 57 17.75 3.56 -18.62
N ARG A 58 16.64 3.92 -19.26
CA ARG A 58 15.64 4.79 -18.61
C ARG A 58 14.80 4.07 -17.55
N PHE A 59 14.78 2.74 -17.57
CA PHE A 59 14.11 1.92 -16.55
C PHE A 59 15.11 1.04 -15.81
N ARG A 60 15.00 1.04 -14.48
CA ARG A 60 15.75 0.15 -13.61
C ARG A 60 14.82 -0.49 -12.58
N ALA A 61 14.89 -1.81 -12.42
CA ALA A 61 14.12 -2.57 -11.42
C ALA A 61 14.99 -2.91 -10.21
N GLU A 62 14.45 -2.73 -9.00
CA GLU A 62 15.12 -3.05 -7.73
C GLU A 62 14.23 -3.97 -6.89
N HIS A 63 14.76 -5.14 -6.48
CA HIS A 63 14.05 -6.09 -5.62
C HIS A 63 14.24 -5.71 -4.18
N ALA A 64 13.27 -4.97 -3.62
CA ALA A 64 13.32 -4.47 -2.25
C ALA A 64 11.91 -4.10 -1.76
N ASP A 65 11.83 -3.76 -0.48
CA ASP A 65 10.66 -3.12 0.10
C ASP A 65 10.70 -1.61 -0.18
N PHE A 66 9.55 -1.00 -0.47
CA PHE A 66 9.44 0.44 -0.72
C PHE A 66 9.93 1.30 0.46
N ARG A 67 9.91 0.74 1.68
CA ARG A 67 10.44 1.39 2.89
C ARG A 67 11.94 1.63 2.82
N GLU A 68 12.64 0.91 1.97
CA GLU A 68 14.08 1.03 1.72
C GLU A 68 14.44 2.07 0.65
N VAL A 69 13.49 2.84 0.15
CA VAL A 69 13.68 3.78 -0.96
C VAL A 69 14.89 4.73 -0.78
N SER A 70 15.14 5.20 0.46
CA SER A 70 16.30 6.06 0.74
C SER A 70 17.62 5.32 0.48
N ARG A 71 17.75 4.10 1.02
CA ARG A 71 18.94 3.26 0.83
C ARG A 71 19.17 2.92 -0.65
N ILE A 72 18.10 2.58 -1.35
CA ILE A 72 18.16 2.24 -2.78
C ILE A 72 18.71 3.41 -3.59
N LEU A 73 18.17 4.63 -3.37
CA LEU A 73 18.66 5.82 -4.06
C LEU A 73 20.12 6.14 -3.71
N GLU A 74 20.52 5.98 -2.46
CA GLU A 74 21.91 6.16 -2.02
C GLU A 74 22.85 5.17 -2.71
N ASP A 75 22.50 3.88 -2.73
CA ASP A 75 23.28 2.80 -3.35
C ASP A 75 23.44 3.01 -4.87
N LEU A 76 22.44 3.59 -5.51
CA LEU A 76 22.45 3.92 -6.94
C LEU A 76 23.16 5.26 -7.26
N GLY A 77 23.52 6.05 -6.25
CA GLY A 77 24.04 7.39 -6.42
C GLY A 77 23.02 8.40 -6.95
N GLU A 78 21.73 8.06 -6.86
CA GLU A 78 20.62 8.91 -7.33
C GLU A 78 20.09 9.79 -6.18
N ARG A 79 19.62 10.96 -6.52
CA ARG A 79 19.12 11.94 -5.55
C ARG A 79 17.94 12.72 -6.12
N GLU A 80 17.17 13.30 -5.23
CA GLU A 80 16.16 14.32 -5.53
C GLU A 80 15.21 13.92 -6.69
N PRO A 81 14.45 12.81 -6.58
CA PRO A 81 13.50 12.44 -7.61
C PRO A 81 12.46 13.55 -7.84
N ALA A 82 12.08 13.74 -9.11
CA ALA A 82 11.01 14.66 -9.53
C ALA A 82 9.63 14.18 -9.09
N GLY A 83 9.49 12.87 -8.90
CA GLY A 83 8.27 12.28 -8.39
C GLY A 83 8.46 10.91 -7.77
N ILE A 84 7.63 10.62 -6.77
CA ILE A 84 7.54 9.31 -6.13
C ILE A 84 6.09 8.86 -6.18
N LEU A 85 5.87 7.65 -6.67
CA LEU A 85 4.57 6.97 -6.74
C LEU A 85 4.57 5.76 -5.82
N ALA A 86 3.47 5.54 -5.09
CA ALA A 86 3.22 4.30 -4.38
C ALA A 86 1.76 3.88 -4.63
N ASP A 87 1.57 2.73 -5.29
CA ASP A 87 0.26 2.08 -5.47
C ASP A 87 0.17 0.92 -4.48
N LEU A 88 -0.36 1.22 -3.28
CA LEU A 88 -0.32 0.30 -2.14
C LEU A 88 -1.22 -0.91 -2.35
N GLY A 89 -0.85 -2.03 -1.74
CA GLY A 89 -1.64 -3.25 -1.76
C GLY A 89 -1.05 -4.34 -2.66
N VAL A 90 -1.91 -5.26 -3.12
CA VAL A 90 -1.50 -6.43 -3.90
C VAL A 90 -1.58 -6.17 -5.39
N SER A 91 -0.58 -6.67 -6.13
CA SER A 91 -0.58 -6.61 -7.59
C SER A 91 -1.66 -7.53 -8.19
N SER A 92 -2.05 -7.24 -9.44
CA SER A 92 -2.98 -8.10 -10.16
C SER A 92 -2.45 -9.53 -10.32
N LEU A 93 -1.14 -9.70 -10.48
CA LEU A 93 -0.49 -11.01 -10.57
C LEU A 93 -0.70 -11.82 -9.27
N GLN A 94 -0.51 -11.19 -8.12
CA GLN A 94 -0.70 -11.85 -6.82
C GLN A 94 -2.16 -12.22 -6.58
N PHE A 95 -3.08 -11.32 -6.93
CA PHE A 95 -4.51 -11.52 -6.69
C PHE A 95 -5.14 -12.58 -7.60
N ASP A 96 -4.67 -12.71 -8.85
CA ASP A 96 -5.18 -13.69 -9.82
C ASP A 96 -4.47 -15.05 -9.73
N SER A 97 -3.39 -15.14 -8.99
CA SER A 97 -2.67 -16.39 -8.79
C SER A 97 -3.50 -17.38 -7.96
N SER A 98 -3.68 -18.58 -8.49
CA SER A 98 -4.35 -19.68 -7.79
C SER A 98 -3.48 -20.35 -6.73
N THR A 99 -2.26 -19.87 -6.48
CA THR A 99 -1.32 -20.47 -5.52
C THR A 99 -0.89 -19.52 -4.41
N ARG A 100 -1.15 -18.21 -4.53
CA ARG A 100 -0.64 -17.18 -3.62
C ARG A 100 -1.57 -16.89 -2.43
N GLY A 101 -2.80 -17.38 -2.41
CA GLY A 101 -3.72 -17.26 -1.27
C GLY A 101 -4.38 -15.90 -1.03
N PHE A 102 -4.18 -14.89 -1.89
CA PHE A 102 -4.77 -13.57 -1.72
C PHE A 102 -6.27 -13.49 -2.02
N SER A 103 -6.80 -14.48 -2.73
CA SER A 103 -8.20 -14.51 -3.15
C SER A 103 -8.86 -15.84 -2.78
N PHE A 104 -10.11 -15.79 -2.34
CA PHE A 104 -10.94 -16.96 -2.11
C PHE A 104 -11.80 -17.35 -3.33
N ARG A 105 -11.50 -16.79 -4.51
CA ARG A 105 -12.09 -17.23 -5.79
C ARG A 105 -11.64 -18.63 -6.19
N PHE A 106 -10.43 -18.97 -5.79
CA PHE A 106 -9.80 -20.27 -6.00
C PHE A 106 -9.54 -20.93 -4.65
N ASP A 107 -9.58 -22.24 -4.61
CA ASP A 107 -9.10 -22.99 -3.45
C ASP A 107 -7.57 -23.12 -3.57
N ALA A 108 -6.86 -22.35 -2.74
CA ALA A 108 -5.42 -22.18 -2.77
C ALA A 108 -4.83 -22.36 -1.36
N PRO A 109 -3.54 -22.68 -1.23
CA PRO A 109 -2.86 -22.55 0.05
C PRO A 109 -3.06 -21.14 0.63
N LEU A 110 -3.28 -21.05 1.94
CA LEU A 110 -3.50 -19.80 2.64
C LEU A 110 -2.14 -19.14 2.96
N ASP A 111 -1.42 -18.71 1.92
CA ASP A 111 -0.07 -18.13 2.04
C ASP A 111 -0.14 -16.62 2.34
N MET A 112 -0.56 -15.80 1.39
CA MET A 112 -0.68 -14.34 1.43
C MET A 112 0.64 -13.56 1.55
N ARG A 113 1.82 -14.17 1.43
CA ARG A 113 3.10 -13.43 1.42
C ARG A 113 3.28 -12.73 0.07
N MET A 114 3.64 -11.47 0.07
CA MET A 114 3.99 -10.72 -1.15
C MET A 114 5.33 -11.17 -1.74
N ASN A 115 6.28 -11.56 -0.88
CA ASN A 115 7.49 -12.26 -1.28
C ASN A 115 7.40 -13.74 -0.86
N PRO A 116 7.09 -14.69 -1.77
CA PRO A 116 6.96 -16.11 -1.41
C PRO A 116 8.30 -16.78 -1.08
N GLU A 117 9.42 -16.16 -1.47
CA GLU A 117 10.77 -16.65 -1.21
C GLU A 117 11.30 -16.22 0.16
N SER A 118 10.56 -15.35 0.88
CA SER A 118 10.93 -14.93 2.22
C SER A 118 10.69 -16.03 3.25
N ASP A 119 11.44 -15.97 4.36
CA ASP A 119 11.24 -16.81 5.55
C ASP A 119 10.08 -16.30 6.45
N GLU A 120 9.29 -15.35 5.97
CA GLU A 120 8.15 -14.82 6.71
C GLU A 120 7.05 -15.88 6.88
N GLU A 121 6.29 -15.79 7.99
CA GLU A 121 5.15 -16.68 8.24
C GLU A 121 4.02 -16.43 7.23
N SER A 122 3.43 -17.51 6.71
CA SER A 122 2.21 -17.44 5.89
C SER A 122 0.98 -17.11 6.75
N ALA A 123 -0.13 -16.78 6.10
CA ALA A 123 -1.39 -16.59 6.83
C ALA A 123 -1.85 -17.86 7.53
N ALA A 124 -1.60 -19.05 6.97
CA ALA A 124 -1.89 -20.32 7.64
C ALA A 124 -1.04 -20.50 8.90
N ASP A 125 0.27 -20.18 8.84
CA ASP A 125 1.17 -20.26 9.99
C ASP A 125 0.74 -19.31 11.11
N LEU A 126 0.35 -18.08 10.77
CA LEU A 126 -0.20 -17.12 11.73
C LEU A 126 -1.44 -17.69 12.45
N LEU A 127 -2.39 -18.26 11.71
CA LEU A 127 -3.61 -18.84 12.29
C LEU A 127 -3.32 -20.10 13.10
N LEU A 128 -2.26 -20.83 12.77
CA LEU A 128 -1.83 -22.00 13.53
C LEU A 128 -1.18 -21.62 14.86
N ARG A 129 -0.38 -20.55 14.89
CA ARG A 129 0.44 -20.15 16.03
C ARG A 129 -0.26 -19.22 17.03
N LEU A 130 -1.00 -18.22 16.51
CA LEU A 130 -1.55 -17.15 17.36
C LEU A 130 -2.65 -17.65 18.30
N PRO A 131 -2.72 -17.13 19.55
CA PRO A 131 -3.85 -17.37 20.44
C PRO A 131 -5.13 -16.68 19.96
N GLU A 132 -6.29 -17.11 20.47
CA GLU A 132 -7.62 -16.62 20.05
C GLU A 132 -7.73 -15.10 20.15
N GLU A 133 -7.24 -14.51 21.23
CA GLU A 133 -7.30 -13.08 21.50
C GLU A 133 -6.52 -12.26 20.46
N GLU A 134 -5.34 -12.77 20.06
CA GLU A 134 -4.50 -12.11 19.07
C GLU A 134 -5.10 -12.21 17.66
N ILE A 135 -5.64 -13.38 17.29
CA ILE A 135 -6.40 -13.55 16.02
C ILE A 135 -7.59 -12.59 16.00
N ALA A 136 -8.35 -12.50 17.09
CA ALA A 136 -9.50 -11.61 17.20
C ALA A 136 -9.10 -10.13 17.08
N ALA A 137 -8.00 -9.74 17.75
CA ALA A 137 -7.46 -8.39 17.69
C ALA A 137 -7.00 -8.03 16.27
N LEU A 138 -6.25 -8.91 15.62
CA LEU A 138 -5.79 -8.75 14.24
C LEU A 138 -6.96 -8.55 13.27
N ILE A 139 -7.98 -9.43 13.32
CA ILE A 139 -9.16 -9.36 12.45
C ILE A 139 -9.95 -8.07 12.73
N PHE A 140 -10.03 -7.63 13.98
CA PHE A 140 -10.73 -6.39 14.34
C PHE A 140 -9.96 -5.14 13.88
N GLN A 141 -8.66 -5.07 14.17
CA GLN A 141 -7.83 -3.90 13.90
C GLN A 141 -7.61 -3.68 12.40
N TYR A 142 -7.28 -4.76 11.67
CA TYR A 142 -6.90 -4.66 10.25
C TYR A 142 -8.08 -4.92 9.29
N GLY A 143 -9.09 -5.66 9.74
CA GLY A 143 -10.29 -5.94 8.93
C GLY A 143 -11.48 -5.05 9.27
N GLU A 144 -11.44 -4.31 10.39
CA GLU A 144 -12.62 -3.60 10.93
C GLU A 144 -13.86 -4.55 11.01
N GLU A 145 -13.61 -5.87 11.28
CA GLU A 145 -14.65 -6.90 11.32
C GLU A 145 -15.22 -7.05 12.74
N ARG A 146 -16.52 -6.81 12.88
CA ARG A 146 -17.22 -6.84 14.18
C ARG A 146 -17.36 -8.24 14.76
N ASN A 147 -17.37 -9.27 13.91
CA ASN A 147 -17.48 -10.67 14.33
C ASN A 147 -16.10 -11.30 14.64
N SER A 148 -15.06 -10.51 14.77
CA SER A 148 -13.66 -10.95 14.91
C SER A 148 -13.48 -12.01 16.00
N ARG A 149 -14.06 -11.82 17.21
CA ARG A 149 -13.98 -12.80 18.32
C ARG A 149 -14.60 -14.14 17.96
N ARG A 150 -15.76 -14.13 17.31
CA ARG A 150 -16.44 -15.35 16.90
C ARG A 150 -15.66 -16.11 15.82
N ILE A 151 -15.07 -15.36 14.87
CA ILE A 151 -14.24 -15.92 13.81
C ILE A 151 -12.98 -16.55 14.43
N ALA A 152 -12.29 -15.82 15.31
CA ALA A 152 -11.10 -16.31 16.01
C ALA A 152 -11.37 -17.58 16.80
N LYS A 153 -12.42 -17.57 17.61
CA LYS A 153 -12.86 -18.74 18.37
C LYS A 153 -13.02 -19.96 17.47
N TRP A 154 -13.71 -19.83 16.33
CA TRP A 154 -13.94 -20.97 15.44
C TRP A 154 -12.67 -21.44 14.72
N ILE A 155 -11.73 -20.53 14.43
CA ILE A 155 -10.41 -20.91 13.90
C ILE A 155 -9.65 -21.76 14.92
N VAL A 156 -9.63 -21.32 16.18
CA VAL A 156 -8.92 -22.02 17.26
C VAL A 156 -9.59 -23.38 17.56
N GLU A 157 -10.94 -23.42 17.68
CA GLU A 157 -11.68 -24.67 17.87
C GLU A 157 -11.42 -25.69 16.74
N SER A 158 -11.33 -25.22 15.48
CA SER A 158 -10.99 -26.09 14.34
C SER A 158 -9.58 -26.66 14.46
N ARG A 159 -8.61 -25.81 14.84
CA ARG A 159 -7.22 -26.20 15.07
C ARG A 159 -7.09 -27.24 16.19
N GLU A 160 -7.77 -27.04 17.32
CA GLU A 160 -7.78 -27.95 18.47
C GLU A 160 -8.43 -29.30 18.15
N GLN A 161 -9.34 -29.32 17.19
CA GLN A 161 -9.93 -30.57 16.67
C GLN A 161 -9.05 -31.29 15.62
N GLY A 162 -7.80 -30.84 15.43
CA GLY A 162 -6.87 -31.38 14.44
C GLY A 162 -7.19 -31.03 12.99
N LYS A 163 -7.98 -29.97 12.77
CA LYS A 163 -8.36 -29.45 11.44
C LYS A 163 -7.94 -28.00 11.28
N PRO A 164 -6.63 -27.71 11.24
CA PRO A 164 -6.15 -26.35 11.06
C PRO A 164 -6.62 -25.81 9.70
N ILE A 165 -6.85 -24.50 9.63
CA ILE A 165 -7.23 -23.81 8.39
C ILE A 165 -5.97 -23.61 7.54
N THR A 166 -5.91 -24.25 6.40
CA THR A 166 -4.75 -24.26 5.50
C THR A 166 -5.03 -23.74 4.11
N THR A 167 -6.33 -23.61 3.74
CA THR A 167 -6.71 -23.12 2.41
C THR A 167 -7.63 -21.90 2.48
N THR A 168 -7.66 -21.17 1.39
CA THR A 168 -8.51 -19.97 1.22
C THR A 168 -9.99 -20.31 1.34
N LYS A 169 -10.40 -21.46 0.80
CA LYS A 169 -11.79 -21.91 0.85
C LYS A 169 -12.23 -22.27 2.27
N GLU A 170 -11.40 -23.02 2.99
CA GLU A 170 -11.67 -23.37 4.40
C GLU A 170 -11.90 -22.13 5.25
N LEU A 171 -11.03 -21.11 5.10
CA LEU A 171 -11.18 -19.85 5.80
C LEU A 171 -12.45 -19.12 5.38
N ALA A 172 -12.70 -18.97 4.08
CA ALA A 172 -13.87 -18.27 3.57
C ALA A 172 -15.18 -18.91 4.03
N ASP A 173 -15.27 -20.24 4.00
CA ASP A 173 -16.43 -21.00 4.45
C ASP A 173 -16.65 -20.88 5.97
N LEU A 174 -15.56 -20.91 6.76
CA LEU A 174 -15.64 -20.70 8.20
C LEU A 174 -16.17 -19.30 8.51
N VAL A 175 -15.59 -18.26 7.88
CA VAL A 175 -16.00 -16.87 8.10
C VAL A 175 -17.43 -16.62 7.66
N ALA A 176 -17.86 -17.17 6.53
CA ALA A 176 -19.24 -17.05 6.06
C ALA A 176 -20.23 -17.67 7.05
N ARG A 177 -19.91 -18.82 7.62
CA ARG A 177 -20.73 -19.45 8.67
C ARG A 177 -20.74 -18.62 9.96
N ALA A 178 -19.57 -18.07 10.36
CA ALA A 178 -19.46 -17.21 11.53
C ALA A 178 -20.24 -15.90 11.38
N ALA A 179 -20.31 -15.34 10.19
CA ALA A 179 -21.07 -14.13 9.89
C ALA A 179 -22.59 -14.34 9.93
N GLY A 180 -23.05 -15.60 9.81
CA GLY A 180 -24.47 -15.96 9.83
C GLY A 180 -25.21 -15.72 8.51
N LYS A 181 -26.45 -16.19 8.43
CA LYS A 181 -27.28 -16.07 7.22
C LYS A 181 -27.81 -14.64 7.07
N ARG A 182 -27.14 -13.79 6.28
CA ARG A 182 -27.72 -12.55 5.74
C ARG A 182 -28.11 -12.78 4.28
N LYS A 183 -29.34 -12.41 3.89
CA LYS A 183 -29.88 -12.67 2.56
C LYS A 183 -29.20 -11.89 1.42
N ASN A 184 -28.54 -10.76 1.69
CA ASN A 184 -27.89 -9.92 0.68
C ASN A 184 -26.54 -9.39 1.19
N TRP A 185 -25.46 -10.04 0.84
CA TRP A 185 -24.11 -9.54 1.02
C TRP A 185 -23.72 -8.69 -0.19
N HIS A 186 -23.55 -7.39 -0.04
CA HIS A 186 -22.94 -6.55 -1.08
C HIS A 186 -21.45 -6.88 -1.27
N ILE A 187 -20.81 -7.36 -0.21
CA ILE A 187 -19.40 -7.79 -0.19
C ILE A 187 -19.35 -9.10 0.58
N HIS A 188 -18.58 -10.06 0.07
CA HIS A 188 -18.43 -11.35 0.73
C HIS A 188 -17.90 -11.18 2.17
N PRO A 189 -18.46 -11.88 3.19
CA PRO A 189 -18.09 -11.70 4.59
C PRO A 189 -16.60 -11.97 4.87
N ALA A 190 -15.97 -12.87 4.12
CA ALA A 190 -14.54 -13.17 4.27
C ALA A 190 -13.61 -12.02 3.84
N THR A 191 -14.07 -11.07 3.02
CA THR A 191 -13.22 -10.01 2.46
C THR A 191 -12.43 -9.26 3.55
N ARG A 192 -13.07 -8.92 4.66
CA ARG A 192 -12.43 -8.20 5.77
C ARG A 192 -11.40 -9.04 6.51
N THR A 193 -11.70 -10.33 6.69
CA THR A 193 -10.76 -11.26 7.34
C THR A 193 -9.54 -11.51 6.46
N PHE A 194 -9.74 -11.66 5.13
CA PHE A 194 -8.64 -11.78 4.18
C PHE A 194 -7.78 -10.52 4.14
N GLN A 195 -8.38 -9.34 4.12
CA GLN A 195 -7.65 -8.06 4.25
C GLN A 195 -6.84 -8.01 5.54
N ALA A 196 -7.42 -8.41 6.66
CA ALA A 196 -6.73 -8.38 7.95
C ALA A 196 -5.50 -9.29 7.99
N LEU A 197 -5.62 -10.51 7.49
CA LEU A 197 -4.50 -11.45 7.41
C LEU A 197 -3.42 -10.96 6.45
N ARG A 198 -3.81 -10.44 5.28
CA ARG A 198 -2.88 -9.87 4.30
C ARG A 198 -2.04 -8.75 4.91
N ILE A 199 -2.70 -7.81 5.57
CA ILE A 199 -2.03 -6.69 6.27
C ILE A 199 -1.06 -7.20 7.33
N ALA A 200 -1.45 -8.22 8.08
CA ALA A 200 -0.62 -8.77 9.15
C ALA A 200 0.60 -9.53 8.60
N VAL A 201 0.41 -10.41 7.61
CA VAL A 201 1.48 -11.20 6.98
C VAL A 201 2.53 -10.28 6.36
N ASN A 202 2.09 -9.25 5.64
CA ASN A 202 2.99 -8.37 4.87
C ASN A 202 3.39 -7.10 5.63
N ARG A 203 2.90 -6.92 6.87
CA ARG A 203 3.18 -5.73 7.70
C ARG A 203 2.89 -4.42 6.96
N GLU A 204 1.80 -4.38 6.18
CA GLU A 204 1.51 -3.32 5.22
C GLU A 204 1.38 -1.93 5.86
N LEU A 205 0.97 -1.85 7.13
CA LEU A 205 0.82 -0.59 7.86
C LEU A 205 2.04 -0.21 8.71
N GLU A 206 2.99 -1.13 8.88
CA GLU A 206 4.20 -0.85 9.64
C GLU A 206 5.05 0.19 8.90
N GLU A 207 5.51 1.20 9.64
CA GLU A 207 6.37 2.28 9.14
C GLU A 207 5.82 3.07 7.92
N LEU A 208 4.51 2.91 7.60
CA LEU A 208 3.91 3.62 6.47
C LEU A 208 3.92 5.14 6.66
N ASP A 209 3.78 5.62 7.89
CA ASP A 209 3.95 7.02 8.27
C ASP A 209 5.40 7.51 8.05
N ARG A 210 6.37 6.66 8.42
CA ARG A 210 7.80 6.93 8.20
C ARG A 210 8.13 6.97 6.72
N PHE A 211 7.60 6.02 5.93
CA PHE A 211 7.76 6.02 4.48
C PHE A 211 7.27 7.32 3.84
N VAL A 212 6.08 7.84 4.23
CA VAL A 212 5.57 9.11 3.71
C VAL A 212 6.54 10.25 4.01
N THR A 213 7.08 10.29 5.23
CA THR A 213 8.08 11.29 5.62
C THR A 213 9.33 11.20 4.76
N THR A 214 9.88 10.00 4.62
CA THR A 214 11.07 9.73 3.80
C THR A 214 10.84 10.10 2.34
N ALA A 215 9.72 9.69 1.76
CA ALA A 215 9.37 10.01 0.38
C ALA A 215 9.32 11.53 0.13
N ILE A 216 8.68 12.29 1.02
CA ILE A 216 8.62 13.75 0.93
C ILE A 216 10.01 14.39 1.06
N ASP A 217 10.83 13.89 1.98
CA ASP A 217 12.18 14.43 2.21
C ASP A 217 13.12 14.20 1.03
N LEU A 218 12.99 13.06 0.36
CA LEU A 218 13.79 12.70 -0.82
C LEU A 218 13.47 13.53 -2.06
N LEU A 219 12.22 14.00 -2.23
CA LEU A 219 11.82 14.75 -3.42
C LEU A 219 12.68 16.00 -3.64
N GLN A 220 12.93 16.34 -4.90
CA GLN A 220 13.41 17.69 -5.26
C GLN A 220 12.39 18.78 -4.90
N PRO A 221 12.79 20.06 -4.81
CA PRO A 221 11.85 21.17 -4.78
C PRO A 221 10.84 21.08 -5.94
N ASP A 222 9.55 21.33 -5.67
CA ASP A 222 8.43 21.11 -6.60
C ASP A 222 8.19 19.66 -7.04
N GLY A 223 8.94 18.69 -6.50
CA GLY A 223 8.73 17.26 -6.71
C GLY A 223 7.38 16.80 -6.13
N ARG A 224 6.82 15.72 -6.68
CA ARG A 224 5.46 15.27 -6.35
C ARG A 224 5.46 13.88 -5.75
N PHE A 225 4.72 13.72 -4.66
CA PHE A 225 4.40 12.42 -4.09
C PHE A 225 2.94 12.09 -4.38
N VAL A 226 2.73 10.94 -4.98
CA VAL A 226 1.39 10.41 -5.30
C VAL A 226 1.26 9.04 -4.66
N VAL A 227 0.19 8.81 -3.93
CA VAL A 227 -0.11 7.54 -3.30
C VAL A 227 -1.54 7.10 -3.61
N ILE A 228 -1.70 5.83 -3.93
CA ILE A 228 -2.98 5.16 -4.11
C ILE A 228 -3.13 4.16 -2.97
N SER A 229 -4.25 4.18 -2.29
CA SER A 229 -4.60 3.26 -1.20
C SER A 229 -5.92 2.56 -1.50
N PHE A 230 -6.10 1.32 -1.00
CA PHE A 230 -7.28 0.49 -1.31
C PHE A 230 -8.15 0.20 -0.10
N HIS A 231 -7.71 0.56 1.11
CA HIS A 231 -8.54 0.42 2.30
C HIS A 231 -8.44 1.63 3.24
N SER A 232 -9.39 1.67 4.19
CA SER A 232 -9.58 2.81 5.11
C SER A 232 -8.37 3.11 6.00
N LEU A 233 -7.61 2.09 6.39
CA LEU A 233 -6.48 2.23 7.30
C LEU A 233 -5.30 2.93 6.61
N GLU A 234 -4.94 2.50 5.40
CA GLU A 234 -3.92 3.18 4.58
C GLU A 234 -4.31 4.64 4.32
N ASP A 235 -5.53 4.87 3.80
CA ASP A 235 -6.02 6.22 3.48
C ASP A 235 -6.01 7.14 4.72
N ARG A 236 -6.27 6.58 5.92
CA ARG A 236 -6.23 7.32 7.18
C ARG A 236 -4.81 7.77 7.51
N ILE A 237 -3.81 6.88 7.41
CA ILE A 237 -2.39 7.19 7.63
C ILE A 237 -1.94 8.25 6.62
N MET A 238 -2.16 8.00 5.31
CA MET A 238 -1.80 8.94 4.25
C MET A 238 -2.38 10.32 4.48
N LYS A 239 -3.67 10.41 4.81
CA LYS A 239 -4.34 11.68 5.11
C LYS A 239 -3.70 12.39 6.29
N GLN A 240 -3.38 11.67 7.35
CA GLN A 240 -2.81 12.25 8.57
C GLN A 240 -1.40 12.77 8.28
N GLU A 241 -0.56 11.97 7.63
CA GLU A 241 0.82 12.34 7.34
C GLU A 241 0.92 13.51 6.35
N LEU A 242 0.17 13.49 5.25
CA LEU A 242 0.15 14.63 4.32
C LEU A 242 -0.32 15.92 4.99
N ARG A 243 -1.29 15.83 5.92
CA ARG A 243 -1.72 17.00 6.71
C ARG A 243 -0.62 17.49 7.67
N ARG A 244 0.10 16.57 8.33
CA ARG A 244 1.21 16.89 9.21
C ARG A 244 2.31 17.63 8.45
N HIS A 245 2.67 17.13 7.26
CA HIS A 245 3.66 17.77 6.39
C HIS A 245 3.16 19.05 5.71
N ALA A 246 1.86 19.30 5.68
CA ALA A 246 1.27 20.57 5.26
C ALA A 246 1.11 21.59 6.40
N GLY A 247 1.66 21.30 7.60
CA GLY A 247 1.64 22.19 8.77
C GLY A 247 0.39 22.12 9.62
N TYR A 248 -0.47 21.09 9.44
CA TYR A 248 -1.65 20.92 10.32
C TYR A 248 -1.29 20.11 11.55
N CYS A 249 -1.39 20.73 12.74
CA CYS A 249 -1.19 20.04 14.01
C CYS A 249 -2.20 18.91 14.20
N GLN A 250 -1.73 17.78 14.75
CA GLN A 250 -2.55 16.61 15.08
C GLN A 250 -2.81 16.44 16.58
N CYS A 251 -2.13 17.21 17.43
CA CYS A 251 -2.22 17.10 18.90
C CYS A 251 -3.57 17.51 19.44
N ASP A 252 -4.23 18.49 18.80
CA ASP A 252 -5.59 18.92 19.12
C ASP A 252 -6.35 19.22 17.82
N SER A 253 -7.42 18.48 17.59
CA SER A 253 -8.27 18.65 16.41
C SER A 253 -9.04 19.97 16.39
N ARG A 254 -9.07 20.71 17.50
CA ARG A 254 -9.84 21.95 17.70
C ARG A 254 -8.98 23.22 17.66
N SER A 255 -7.68 23.12 17.92
CA SER A 255 -6.80 24.28 17.90
C SER A 255 -5.94 24.27 16.63
N ARG A 256 -6.00 25.37 15.87
CA ARG A 256 -4.97 25.72 14.88
C ARG A 256 -3.80 26.32 15.66
N ILE A 257 -3.12 25.49 16.46
CA ILE A 257 -1.89 25.92 17.12
C ILE A 257 -0.86 26.15 16.03
N GLN A 258 -0.13 27.26 16.13
CA GLN A 258 0.99 27.54 15.25
C GLN A 258 1.95 26.35 15.29
N ALA A 259 2.39 25.88 14.12
CA ALA A 259 3.24 24.70 13.98
C ALA A 259 4.49 24.75 14.88
N ASP A 260 4.99 25.95 15.15
CA ASP A 260 6.20 26.22 15.96
C ASP A 260 6.06 25.86 17.44
N LEU A 261 4.82 25.69 17.95
CA LEU A 261 4.53 25.34 19.35
C LEU A 261 4.06 23.90 19.53
N CYS A 262 4.02 23.12 18.44
CA CYS A 262 3.46 21.78 18.45
C CYS A 262 4.54 20.70 18.57
N THR A 263 4.33 19.73 19.48
CA THR A 263 5.23 18.59 19.69
C THR A 263 5.00 17.43 18.69
N CYS A 264 3.98 17.49 17.82
CA CYS A 264 3.67 16.42 16.87
C CYS A 264 4.53 16.44 15.59
N GLY A 265 5.48 17.37 15.47
CA GLY A 265 6.35 17.51 14.30
C GLY A 265 5.64 18.01 13.04
N ALA A 266 4.49 18.68 13.18
CA ALA A 266 3.82 19.32 12.05
C ALA A 266 4.69 20.42 11.47
N ARG A 267 5.03 20.33 10.18
CA ARG A 267 5.84 21.31 9.45
C ARG A 267 5.23 21.58 8.08
N ARG A 268 5.36 22.81 7.59
CA ARG A 268 4.87 23.15 6.24
C ARG A 268 5.96 22.84 5.20
N ALA A 269 6.07 21.56 4.83
CA ALA A 269 7.01 21.07 3.83
C ALA A 269 6.34 20.78 2.48
N VAL A 270 5.01 20.65 2.45
CA VAL A 270 4.28 20.32 1.23
C VAL A 270 3.02 21.17 1.05
N GLU A 271 2.57 21.25 -0.19
CA GLU A 271 1.23 21.66 -0.59
C GLU A 271 0.41 20.41 -0.92
N ILE A 272 -0.78 20.27 -0.31
CA ILE A 272 -1.71 19.19 -0.62
C ILE A 272 -2.41 19.50 -1.96
N LEU A 273 -2.20 18.68 -2.99
CA LEU A 273 -2.83 18.82 -4.29
C LEU A 273 -4.26 18.25 -4.31
N THR A 274 -4.54 17.27 -3.45
CA THR A 274 -5.84 16.60 -3.36
C THR A 274 -6.47 16.85 -1.99
N LYS A 275 -7.31 17.87 -1.83
CA LYS A 275 -8.02 18.16 -0.55
C LYS A 275 -8.93 17.01 -0.11
N ARG A 276 -9.54 16.31 -1.08
CA ARG A 276 -10.27 15.05 -0.92
C ARG A 276 -9.56 13.98 -1.73
N PRO A 277 -9.63 12.68 -1.36
CA PRO A 277 -9.07 11.66 -2.21
C PRO A 277 -9.77 11.68 -3.58
N VAL A 278 -9.00 11.50 -4.64
CA VAL A 278 -9.55 11.22 -5.96
C VAL A 278 -9.93 9.74 -5.98
N VAL A 279 -11.13 9.46 -6.44
CA VAL A 279 -11.69 8.09 -6.51
C VAL A 279 -12.00 7.79 -7.98
N PRO A 280 -11.99 6.50 -8.37
CA PRO A 280 -12.31 6.11 -9.74
C PRO A 280 -13.77 6.47 -10.09
N ASP A 281 -14.00 6.81 -11.33
CA ASP A 281 -15.33 6.98 -11.88
C ASP A 281 -15.96 5.64 -12.27
N SER A 282 -17.21 5.67 -12.77
CA SER A 282 -17.92 4.45 -13.18
C SER A 282 -17.26 3.78 -14.38
N ILE A 283 -16.68 4.53 -15.30
CA ILE A 283 -16.02 4.00 -16.50
C ILE A 283 -14.77 3.21 -16.10
N GLU A 284 -13.96 3.77 -15.19
CA GLU A 284 -12.78 3.11 -14.66
C GLU A 284 -13.14 1.85 -13.86
N ILE A 285 -14.20 1.92 -13.04
CA ILE A 285 -14.66 0.76 -12.25
C ILE A 285 -15.16 -0.36 -13.17
N ASP A 286 -15.85 -0.04 -14.26
CA ASP A 286 -16.34 -1.01 -15.22
C ASP A 286 -15.21 -1.67 -16.00
N ALA A 287 -14.18 -0.88 -16.38
CA ALA A 287 -12.98 -1.40 -17.05
C ALA A 287 -12.05 -2.16 -16.09
N ASN A 288 -11.92 -1.70 -14.84
CA ASN A 288 -11.10 -2.30 -13.81
C ASN A 288 -11.85 -2.35 -12.47
N PRO A 289 -12.62 -3.41 -12.19
CA PRO A 289 -13.39 -3.52 -10.94
C PRO A 289 -12.55 -3.47 -9.65
N ARG A 290 -11.22 -3.67 -9.73
CA ARG A 290 -10.31 -3.58 -8.60
C ARG A 290 -10.07 -2.14 -8.16
N SER A 291 -10.21 -1.19 -9.07
CA SER A 291 -10.08 0.24 -8.76
C SER A 291 -11.17 0.77 -7.82
N ARG A 292 -12.30 0.06 -7.67
CA ARG A 292 -13.47 0.50 -6.88
C ARG A 292 -13.13 1.12 -5.52
N SER A 293 -12.15 0.56 -4.82
CA SER A 293 -11.75 1.02 -3.48
C SER A 293 -10.57 1.98 -3.50
N ALA A 294 -10.01 2.26 -4.68
CA ALA A 294 -8.84 3.12 -4.83
C ALA A 294 -9.11 4.55 -4.37
N LYS A 295 -8.15 5.12 -3.67
CA LYS A 295 -8.15 6.50 -3.20
C LYS A 295 -6.78 7.11 -3.44
N LEU A 296 -6.69 7.99 -4.41
CA LEU A 296 -5.46 8.68 -4.72
C LEU A 296 -5.34 9.96 -3.88
N ARG A 297 -4.17 10.14 -3.27
CA ARG A 297 -3.73 11.39 -2.65
C ARG A 297 -2.42 11.85 -3.23
N ALA A 298 -2.25 13.17 -3.30
CA ALA A 298 -1.05 13.78 -3.85
C ALA A 298 -0.66 15.04 -3.10
N CYS A 299 0.64 15.27 -3.02
CA CYS A 299 1.22 16.52 -2.57
C CYS A 299 2.41 16.94 -3.43
N ARG A 300 2.80 18.20 -3.31
CA ARG A 300 3.98 18.80 -3.93
C ARG A 300 4.90 19.33 -2.84
N LYS A 301 6.19 18.99 -2.91
CA LYS A 301 7.19 19.55 -2.00
C LYS A 301 7.34 21.04 -2.24
N LEU A 302 7.32 21.82 -1.19
CA LEU A 302 7.55 23.26 -1.27
C LEU A 302 9.03 23.57 -1.48
N THR A 303 9.30 24.56 -2.30
CA THR A 303 10.65 25.15 -2.37
C THR A 303 10.93 25.83 -1.04
N THR A 304 12.00 25.42 -0.36
CA THR A 304 12.45 26.14 0.83
C THR A 304 13.09 27.42 0.31
N GLU A 305 12.38 28.56 0.37
CA GLU A 305 13.04 29.84 0.24
C GLU A 305 14.02 29.93 1.41
N ILE A 306 15.31 29.86 1.12
CA ILE A 306 16.34 30.27 2.07
C ILE A 306 16.10 31.77 2.27
N SER A 307 15.37 32.12 3.31
CA SER A 307 15.30 33.51 3.77
C SER A 307 16.70 33.87 4.26
N ASN A 308 17.53 34.32 3.34
CA ASN A 308 18.71 35.13 3.67
C ASN A 308 18.17 36.46 4.19
N SER A 309 17.72 36.47 5.44
CA SER A 309 17.59 37.72 6.20
C SER A 309 18.96 38.08 6.67
N GLN A 310 19.55 39.04 5.96
CA GLN A 310 20.74 39.81 6.41
C GLN A 310 20.35 40.60 7.65
#